data_17c5184b9f66852657d42d4bdac2c3b1
#
_entry.id   17c5184b9f66852657d42d4bdac2c3b1
#
_cell.length_a   1.000
_cell.length_b   1.000
_cell.length_c   1.000
_cell.angle_alpha   90.00
_cell.angle_beta   90.00
_cell.angle_gamma   90.00
#
_symmetry.space_group_name_H-M   'P 1'
#
loop_
_entity.id
_entity.type
_entity.pdbx_description
1 polymer ?
#
loop_
_entity_poly.entity_id
_entity_poly.type
_entity_poly.pdbx_seq_one_letter_code
_entity_poly.pdbx_strand_id
1 'polypeptide(L)'
;MLIITLSGAINSAAFKYFQAVTATPLPRPRGISADLARILFGPHAEQIHEPWKSLFSDPRFSFQEGLNPRERTALSYERLRLVNEFVADPIGLASDIESLTAMHEWAGVVDAGMATIASIHWNLHIGSLVDHDTDGWDLSAYARMDRIGTFLCTELDHGNDAASLETTATFDRETSGFILDTPTPGACKWMPNTSSTGGAKNAVVAARLVVDHIDHGVFLFLTPLTDSAGHHYPGVEVRPLPQTASAPVDHCATSFHQVRLPFEALLQGEHGRLSRDGTFTSSLGNPRKRFLQSVRRVHTGKLCMTAYSLGVTRHALAVTMQHSHRRLTSGMTTGRKVSLIEHRSHHAPLMAAVATTYAATLLHRDVVRQWTGGAGAEQEETERLAAVAKAWITWQARSVMTECRERCGAQGLLLSNGIAFQLAANEGTITAEGDNRVIWVKAAGEMLLGGFTPAPPSETPPAGRTLDDPAYLQDLLTDVERIWHSRARSRLRGGRRGDPLARWNGAVTPALNLVEAHVHRRAAQALLTAAGRPSDPQARAVLRCLHALFALRQVKAHSGDLLAAGRLTADHVQQLPDVEEAAVEALVPYSLQLTEAFAALEGFMGEHPMLRAPSPVVALAPA
;
A
#
# COMPACT_ATOMS: atom_id res chain seq x y z
N MET A 1 36.35 30.04 -28.70
CA MET A 1 36.76 31.00 -27.64
C MET A 1 35.73 32.12 -27.63
N LEU A 2 34.70 31.97 -26.81
CA LEU A 2 33.82 33.03 -26.38
C LEU A 2 33.24 32.58 -25.03
N ILE A 3 33.86 33.03 -23.96
CA ILE A 3 33.37 32.90 -22.60
C ILE A 3 32.36 34.03 -22.42
N ILE A 4 31.08 33.69 -22.38
CA ILE A 4 30.04 34.64 -21.93
C ILE A 4 29.90 34.42 -20.42
N THR A 5 30.51 35.31 -19.66
CA THR A 5 30.25 35.51 -18.23
C THR A 5 28.83 36.08 -18.09
N LEU A 6 27.86 35.21 -17.73
CA LEU A 6 26.57 35.62 -17.19
C LEU A 6 26.67 35.68 -15.67
N SER A 7 27.24 36.77 -15.15
CA SER A 7 27.00 37.20 -13.79
C SER A 7 25.72 38.08 -13.79
N GLY A 8 24.60 37.39 -13.85
CA GLY A 8 23.30 38.02 -13.62
C GLY A 8 22.88 37.73 -12.19
N ALA A 9 22.84 38.75 -11.36
CA ALA A 9 22.34 38.69 -9.99
C ALA A 9 20.90 38.14 -10.00
N ILE A 10 20.74 36.84 -9.66
CA ILE A 10 19.44 36.25 -9.36
C ILE A 10 19.02 36.80 -8.00
N ASN A 11 18.39 37.94 -8.04
CA ASN A 11 17.78 38.60 -6.90
C ASN A 11 16.31 38.17 -6.84
N SER A 12 16.03 36.86 -6.72
CA SER A 12 14.65 36.39 -6.52
C SER A 12 14.29 36.51 -5.05
N ALA A 13 13.14 37.13 -4.78
CA ALA A 13 12.57 37.22 -3.44
C ALA A 13 12.38 35.82 -2.81
N ALA A 14 12.13 34.79 -3.64
CA ALA A 14 12.03 33.38 -3.23
C ALA A 14 13.37 32.86 -2.64
N PHE A 15 14.51 33.19 -3.26
CA PHE A 15 15.81 32.79 -2.74
C PHE A 15 16.11 33.47 -1.40
N LYS A 16 15.72 34.75 -1.24
CA LYS A 16 15.86 35.49 0.02
C LYS A 16 14.93 34.99 1.11
N TYR A 17 13.76 34.46 0.78
CA TYR A 17 12.80 33.93 1.78
C TYR A 17 13.18 32.54 2.28
N PHE A 18 13.58 31.62 1.41
CA PHE A 18 14.19 30.36 1.84
C PHE A 18 15.48 30.61 2.63
N GLN A 19 16.27 31.61 2.28
CA GLN A 19 17.38 32.08 3.11
C GLN A 19 16.93 32.76 4.41
N ALA A 20 15.78 33.43 4.47
CA ALA A 20 15.28 34.05 5.70
C ALA A 20 14.67 33.03 6.67
N VAL A 21 14.10 31.94 6.16
CA VAL A 21 13.76 30.74 6.95
C VAL A 21 15.03 29.92 7.26
N THR A 22 16.10 30.09 6.47
CA THR A 22 17.43 29.46 6.63
C THR A 22 18.54 30.48 6.96
N ALA A 23 18.24 31.75 7.28
CA ALA A 23 19.20 32.84 7.48
C ALA A 23 20.08 32.73 8.74
N THR A 24 19.92 31.65 9.49
CA THR A 24 20.98 31.09 10.32
C THR A 24 21.57 29.92 9.52
N PRO A 25 22.90 29.81 9.29
CA PRO A 25 23.51 28.60 8.78
C PRO A 25 23.04 27.48 9.70
N LEU A 26 22.18 26.58 9.16
CA LEU A 26 21.62 25.49 9.96
C LEU A 26 22.82 24.72 10.55
N PRO A 27 22.91 24.55 11.86
CA PRO A 27 24.02 23.81 12.49
C PRO A 27 24.09 22.43 11.84
N ARG A 28 25.30 21.88 11.68
CA ARG A 28 25.48 20.53 11.10
C ARG A 28 24.54 19.56 11.79
N PRO A 29 23.72 18.82 11.04
CA PRO A 29 22.57 18.09 11.56
C PRO A 29 23.04 16.96 12.48
N ARG A 30 22.89 17.14 13.78
CA ARG A 30 22.97 16.09 14.78
C ARG A 30 21.63 16.05 15.49
N GLY A 31 20.84 14.99 15.24
CA GLY A 31 19.67 14.69 16.09
C GLY A 31 18.30 14.70 15.45
N ILE A 32 18.07 15.26 14.24
CA ILE A 32 16.73 15.36 13.67
C ILE A 32 16.14 13.99 13.23
N SER A 33 16.98 12.99 12.91
CA SER A 33 16.51 11.66 12.48
C SER A 33 15.56 11.02 13.48
N ALA A 34 15.84 11.14 14.78
CA ALA A 34 15.01 10.59 15.84
C ALA A 34 13.64 11.30 15.94
N ASP A 35 13.62 12.64 15.78
CA ASP A 35 12.39 13.40 15.80
C ASP A 35 11.53 13.10 14.57
N LEU A 36 12.16 13.00 13.39
CA LEU A 36 11.48 12.58 12.15
C LEU A 36 10.94 11.16 12.25
N ALA A 37 11.70 10.22 12.84
CA ALA A 37 11.23 8.85 13.07
C ALA A 37 10.01 8.83 14.00
N ARG A 38 10.02 9.58 15.12
CA ARG A 38 8.84 9.72 15.99
C ARG A 38 7.61 10.24 15.24
N ILE A 39 7.78 11.14 14.28
CA ILE A 39 6.68 11.64 13.45
C ILE A 39 6.18 10.56 12.49
N LEU A 40 7.06 9.80 11.85
CA LEU A 40 6.70 8.75 10.88
C LEU A 40 6.05 7.54 11.53
N PHE A 41 6.51 7.13 12.71
CA PHE A 41 6.05 5.90 13.38
C PHE A 41 5.06 6.15 14.52
N GLY A 42 4.88 7.42 14.93
CA GLY A 42 3.95 7.81 15.98
C GLY A 42 4.51 7.66 17.39
N PRO A 43 3.73 8.07 18.42
CA PRO A 43 4.18 8.11 19.81
C PRO A 43 4.40 6.72 20.44
N HIS A 44 3.74 5.68 19.90
CA HIS A 44 3.82 4.29 20.38
C HIS A 44 4.76 3.42 19.53
N ALA A 45 5.73 4.05 18.84
CA ALA A 45 6.65 3.35 17.94
C ALA A 45 7.42 2.21 18.64
N GLU A 46 7.83 2.41 19.89
CA GLU A 46 8.55 1.40 20.68
C GLU A 46 7.70 0.15 20.94
N GLN A 47 6.39 0.32 21.20
CA GLN A 47 5.49 -0.79 21.47
C GLN A 47 5.00 -1.48 20.19
N ILE A 48 4.77 -0.70 19.13
CA ILE A 48 4.12 -1.20 17.90
C ILE A 48 5.14 -1.69 16.87
N HIS A 49 6.25 -0.97 16.67
CA HIS A 49 7.21 -1.28 15.60
C HIS A 49 8.47 -2.00 16.07
N GLU A 50 9.00 -1.66 17.26
CA GLU A 50 10.28 -2.19 17.70
C GLU A 50 10.31 -3.71 17.90
N PRO A 51 9.23 -4.36 18.40
CA PRO A 51 9.20 -5.82 18.45
C PRO A 51 9.39 -6.48 17.08
N TRP A 52 8.71 -5.97 16.05
CA TRP A 52 8.83 -6.48 14.68
C TRP A 52 10.22 -6.23 14.09
N LYS A 53 10.81 -5.05 14.33
CA LYS A 53 12.18 -4.75 13.89
C LYS A 53 13.19 -5.71 14.53
N SER A 54 13.03 -5.97 15.81
CA SER A 54 13.89 -6.93 16.54
C SER A 54 13.77 -8.32 15.94
N LEU A 55 12.54 -8.82 15.74
CA LEU A 55 12.30 -10.12 15.13
C LEU A 55 12.93 -10.22 13.74
N PHE A 56 12.62 -9.29 12.86
CA PHE A 56 13.06 -9.34 11.46
C PHE A 56 14.54 -8.98 11.26
N SER A 57 15.26 -8.57 12.32
CA SER A 57 16.71 -8.45 12.32
C SER A 57 17.43 -9.79 12.60
N ASP A 58 16.70 -10.85 12.93
CA ASP A 58 17.28 -12.19 13.11
C ASP A 58 17.85 -12.71 11.78
N PRO A 59 19.07 -13.31 11.78
CA PRO A 59 19.70 -13.84 10.56
C PRO A 59 18.87 -14.87 9.78
N ARG A 60 17.91 -15.56 10.42
CA ARG A 60 16.97 -16.48 9.75
C ARG A 60 16.10 -15.82 8.70
N PHE A 61 15.92 -14.49 8.79
CA PHE A 61 15.20 -13.70 7.79
C PHE A 61 16.11 -13.14 6.68
N SER A 62 17.43 -13.33 6.74
CA SER A 62 18.36 -12.87 5.72
C SER A 62 18.09 -13.53 4.36
N PHE A 63 18.46 -12.83 3.28
CA PHE A 63 18.31 -13.34 1.93
C PHE A 63 19.17 -14.60 1.74
N GLN A 64 18.57 -15.66 1.19
CA GLN A 64 19.25 -16.91 0.85
C GLN A 64 19.38 -17.02 -0.68
N GLU A 65 20.63 -17.19 -1.13
CA GLU A 65 20.93 -17.39 -2.56
C GLU A 65 20.69 -18.84 -2.98
N GLY A 66 20.55 -19.05 -4.29
CA GLY A 66 20.51 -20.38 -4.90
C GLY A 66 19.16 -21.13 -4.78
N LEU A 67 18.20 -20.62 -4.03
CA LEU A 67 16.89 -21.27 -3.87
C LEU A 67 16.05 -21.18 -5.15
N ASN A 68 15.46 -22.30 -5.56
CA ASN A 68 14.44 -22.32 -6.60
C ASN A 68 13.09 -21.76 -6.07
N PRO A 69 12.11 -21.49 -6.94
CA PRO A 69 10.84 -20.89 -6.51
C PRO A 69 10.05 -21.70 -5.47
N ARG A 70 10.08 -23.03 -5.53
CA ARG A 70 9.38 -23.88 -4.54
C ARG A 70 10.06 -23.83 -3.18
N GLU A 71 11.38 -23.84 -3.17
CA GLU A 71 12.18 -23.70 -1.94
C GLU A 71 11.97 -22.32 -1.31
N ARG A 72 11.90 -21.26 -2.12
CA ARG A 72 11.57 -19.91 -1.62
C ARG A 72 10.19 -19.84 -0.99
N THR A 73 9.20 -20.49 -1.62
CA THR A 73 7.85 -20.57 -1.04
C THR A 73 7.84 -21.36 0.27
N ALA A 74 8.53 -22.49 0.33
CA ALA A 74 8.65 -23.28 1.56
C ALA A 74 9.31 -22.47 2.69
N LEU A 75 10.41 -21.76 2.38
CA LEU A 75 11.09 -20.85 3.31
C LEU A 75 10.15 -19.75 3.83
N SER A 76 9.27 -19.19 2.98
CA SER A 76 8.28 -18.20 3.41
C SER A 76 7.32 -18.75 4.46
N TYR A 77 6.89 -20.02 4.35
CA TYR A 77 6.08 -20.69 5.37
C TYR A 77 6.87 -21.01 6.65
N GLU A 78 8.14 -21.39 6.56
CA GLU A 78 9.01 -21.57 7.72
C GLU A 78 9.17 -20.28 8.51
N ARG A 79 9.43 -19.17 7.80
CA ARG A 79 9.52 -17.83 8.39
C ARG A 79 8.20 -17.37 9.01
N LEU A 80 7.07 -17.71 8.39
CA LEU A 80 5.76 -17.41 8.97
C LEU A 80 5.57 -18.11 10.32
N ARG A 81 6.08 -19.35 10.49
CA ARG A 81 6.07 -20.04 11.80
C ARG A 81 6.92 -19.32 12.84
N LEU A 82 8.09 -18.82 12.45
CA LEU A 82 8.92 -18.02 13.36
C LEU A 82 8.21 -16.74 13.82
N VAL A 83 7.45 -16.10 12.92
CA VAL A 83 6.62 -14.94 13.29
C VAL A 83 5.52 -15.37 14.26
N ASN A 84 4.85 -16.49 14.00
CA ASN A 84 3.78 -17.00 14.87
C ASN A 84 4.29 -17.37 16.27
N GLU A 85 5.47 -17.99 16.36
CA GLU A 85 6.12 -18.33 17.64
C GLU A 85 6.50 -17.09 18.45
N PHE A 86 6.80 -15.99 17.77
CA PHE A 86 7.12 -14.71 18.42
C PHE A 86 5.89 -13.99 18.96
N VAL A 87 4.72 -14.16 18.34
CA VAL A 87 3.48 -13.48 18.71
C VAL A 87 2.84 -14.13 19.92
N ALA A 88 2.66 -13.37 21.01
CA ALA A 88 2.07 -13.89 22.25
C ALA A 88 0.59 -14.30 22.08
N ASP A 89 -0.17 -13.58 21.27
CA ASP A 89 -1.57 -13.86 20.94
C ASP A 89 -1.78 -13.82 19.41
N PRO A 90 -1.55 -14.95 18.71
CA PRO A 90 -1.72 -15.02 17.26
C PRO A 90 -3.16 -14.76 16.79
N ILE A 91 -4.17 -15.04 17.61
CA ILE A 91 -5.57 -14.78 17.24
C ILE A 91 -5.89 -13.29 17.44
N GLY A 92 -5.47 -12.70 18.55
CA GLY A 92 -5.66 -11.28 18.83
C GLY A 92 -4.97 -10.37 17.80
N LEU A 93 -3.85 -10.80 17.21
CA LEU A 93 -3.17 -10.07 16.14
C LEU A 93 -4.10 -9.77 14.95
N ALA A 94 -5.02 -10.68 14.61
CA ALA A 94 -5.98 -10.45 13.52
C ALA A 94 -6.91 -9.25 13.77
N SER A 95 -7.12 -8.86 15.03
CA SER A 95 -7.97 -7.73 15.44
C SER A 95 -7.17 -6.48 15.80
N ASP A 96 -5.88 -6.60 16.05
CA ASP A 96 -4.96 -5.48 16.32
C ASP A 96 -4.44 -4.90 14.99
N ILE A 97 -5.19 -3.95 14.44
CA ILE A 97 -4.89 -3.34 13.14
C ILE A 97 -3.55 -2.58 13.14
N GLU A 98 -3.18 -1.94 14.24
CA GLU A 98 -1.93 -1.20 14.33
C GLU A 98 -0.74 -2.16 14.32
N SER A 99 -0.78 -3.21 15.13
CA SER A 99 0.28 -4.23 15.17
C SER A 99 0.34 -5.04 13.87
N LEU A 100 -0.80 -5.40 13.29
CA LEU A 100 -0.87 -6.15 12.04
C LEU A 100 -0.28 -5.35 10.86
N THR A 101 -0.61 -4.06 10.75
CA THR A 101 -0.03 -3.20 9.70
C THR A 101 1.46 -2.97 9.93
N ALA A 102 1.90 -2.74 11.18
CA ALA A 102 3.31 -2.61 11.52
C ALA A 102 4.09 -3.89 11.16
N MET A 103 3.56 -5.07 11.46
CA MET A 103 4.15 -6.34 11.03
C MET A 103 4.39 -6.36 9.52
N HIS A 104 3.40 -5.98 8.70
CA HIS A 104 3.55 -5.98 7.24
C HIS A 104 4.59 -4.98 6.73
N GLU A 105 4.79 -3.84 7.40
CA GLU A 105 5.84 -2.87 7.04
C GLU A 105 7.25 -3.48 7.10
N TRP A 106 7.51 -4.34 8.07
CA TRP A 106 8.83 -4.94 8.27
C TRP A 106 8.95 -6.30 7.59
N ALA A 107 7.91 -7.12 7.63
CA ALA A 107 7.86 -8.42 6.94
C ALA A 107 8.13 -8.30 5.44
N GLY A 108 7.56 -7.28 4.78
CA GLY A 108 7.77 -7.03 3.36
C GLY A 108 9.22 -6.79 2.97
N VAL A 109 10.02 -6.21 3.87
CA VAL A 109 11.43 -5.95 3.62
C VAL A 109 12.24 -7.25 3.54
N VAL A 110 11.90 -8.24 4.36
CA VAL A 110 12.68 -9.48 4.51
C VAL A 110 12.16 -10.64 3.66
N ASP A 111 10.83 -10.76 3.51
CA ASP A 111 10.24 -11.86 2.73
C ASP A 111 8.84 -11.50 2.21
N ALA A 112 8.76 -11.23 0.92
CA ALA A 112 7.50 -10.85 0.26
C ALA A 112 6.46 -11.99 0.26
N GLY A 113 6.90 -13.25 0.14
CA GLY A 113 6.03 -14.42 0.18
C GLY A 113 5.42 -14.60 1.56
N MET A 114 6.25 -14.57 2.60
CA MET A 114 5.80 -14.63 3.99
C MET A 114 4.81 -13.50 4.32
N ALA A 115 5.12 -12.26 3.94
CA ALA A 115 4.24 -11.12 4.20
C ALA A 115 2.87 -11.28 3.52
N THR A 116 2.84 -11.83 2.29
CA THR A 116 1.60 -12.13 1.58
C THR A 116 0.80 -13.21 2.28
N ILE A 117 1.45 -14.34 2.64
CA ILE A 117 0.79 -15.45 3.34
C ILE A 117 0.31 -15.00 4.73
N ALA A 118 1.06 -14.16 5.42
CA ALA A 118 0.68 -13.56 6.70
C ALA A 118 -0.63 -12.76 6.60
N SER A 119 -0.79 -11.94 5.56
CA SER A 119 -2.04 -11.21 5.30
C SER A 119 -3.22 -12.16 5.08
N ILE A 120 -3.00 -13.24 4.32
CA ILE A 120 -4.03 -14.24 4.06
C ILE A 120 -4.41 -14.97 5.36
N HIS A 121 -3.42 -15.43 6.13
CA HIS A 121 -3.62 -16.23 7.33
C HIS A 121 -4.29 -15.42 8.46
N TRP A 122 -3.66 -14.31 8.89
CA TRP A 122 -4.16 -13.54 10.03
C TRP A 122 -5.32 -12.62 9.65
N ASN A 123 -5.18 -11.83 8.58
CA ASN A 123 -6.23 -10.88 8.24
C ASN A 123 -7.44 -11.54 7.59
N LEU A 124 -7.24 -12.22 6.44
CA LEU A 124 -8.38 -12.70 5.66
C LEU A 124 -9.03 -13.95 6.27
N HIS A 125 -8.23 -14.92 6.74
CA HIS A 125 -8.77 -16.18 7.28
C HIS A 125 -9.18 -16.02 8.74
N ILE A 126 -8.23 -15.86 9.67
CA ILE A 126 -8.53 -15.77 11.11
C ILE A 126 -9.44 -14.59 11.38
N GLY A 127 -9.14 -13.43 10.79
CA GLY A 127 -9.97 -12.24 10.95
C GLY A 127 -11.41 -12.44 10.49
N SER A 128 -11.66 -13.18 9.39
CA SER A 128 -13.04 -13.52 9.00
C SER A 128 -13.73 -14.44 9.99
N LEU A 129 -13.02 -15.42 10.56
CA LEU A 129 -13.58 -16.27 11.60
C LEU A 129 -13.94 -15.46 12.86
N VAL A 130 -13.04 -14.60 13.32
CA VAL A 130 -13.26 -13.73 14.49
C VAL A 130 -14.41 -12.75 14.27
N ASP A 131 -14.52 -12.17 13.06
CA ASP A 131 -15.60 -11.22 12.75
C ASP A 131 -17.00 -11.87 12.70
N HIS A 132 -17.07 -13.17 12.47
CA HIS A 132 -18.30 -13.95 12.35
C HIS A 132 -18.40 -15.02 13.45
N ASP A 133 -17.68 -14.82 14.56
CA ASP A 133 -17.71 -15.73 15.72
C ASP A 133 -18.98 -15.50 16.54
N THR A 134 -20.03 -16.17 16.13
CA THR A 134 -21.29 -16.16 16.87
C THR A 134 -21.42 -17.32 17.85
N ASP A 135 -20.64 -18.41 17.67
CA ASP A 135 -20.79 -19.68 18.38
C ASP A 135 -19.46 -20.21 18.99
N GLY A 136 -18.38 -19.38 18.97
CA GLY A 136 -17.08 -19.73 19.56
C GLY A 136 -16.29 -20.77 18.77
N TRP A 137 -15.63 -20.36 17.69
CA TRP A 137 -14.72 -21.22 16.93
C TRP A 137 -13.53 -21.68 17.78
N ASP A 138 -13.17 -22.95 17.70
CA ASP A 138 -11.86 -23.42 18.19
C ASP A 138 -10.75 -23.00 17.19
N LEU A 139 -10.09 -21.90 17.48
CA LEU A 139 -9.00 -21.35 16.68
C LEU A 139 -7.61 -21.88 17.10
N SER A 140 -7.54 -22.80 18.05
CA SER A 140 -6.28 -23.30 18.63
C SER A 140 -5.32 -23.91 17.60
N ALA A 141 -5.86 -24.59 16.58
CA ALA A 141 -5.06 -25.18 15.50
C ALA A 141 -4.39 -24.10 14.62
N TYR A 142 -5.02 -22.94 14.45
CA TYR A 142 -4.42 -21.79 13.74
C TYR A 142 -3.42 -21.06 14.63
N ALA A 143 -3.72 -20.88 15.92
CA ALA A 143 -2.80 -20.29 16.89
C ALA A 143 -1.48 -21.04 16.99
N ARG A 144 -1.50 -22.39 16.88
CA ARG A 144 -0.28 -23.22 16.83
C ARG A 144 0.29 -23.45 15.43
N MET A 145 -0.34 -22.90 14.39
CA MET A 145 -0.04 -23.18 12.98
C MET A 145 -0.04 -24.68 12.62
N ASP A 146 -0.82 -25.50 13.32
CA ASP A 146 -1.13 -26.87 12.92
C ASP A 146 -1.97 -26.88 11.62
N ARG A 147 -2.68 -25.77 11.39
CA ARG A 147 -3.41 -25.47 10.18
C ARG A 147 -3.14 -24.04 9.71
N ILE A 148 -2.93 -23.88 8.41
CA ILE A 148 -2.74 -22.60 7.77
C ILE A 148 -4.06 -22.16 7.13
N GLY A 149 -4.48 -20.95 7.45
CA GLY A 149 -5.66 -20.33 6.84
C GLY A 149 -5.38 -19.81 5.45
N THR A 150 -6.32 -20.03 4.52
CA THR A 150 -6.34 -19.42 3.19
C THR A 150 -7.71 -18.81 2.89
N PHE A 151 -7.81 -17.96 1.87
CA PHE A 151 -9.02 -17.21 1.53
C PHE A 151 -9.30 -17.30 0.02
N LEU A 152 -10.47 -17.81 -0.34
CA LEU A 152 -10.87 -18.12 -1.71
C LEU A 152 -12.11 -17.30 -2.12
N CYS A 153 -11.90 -16.15 -2.72
CA CYS A 153 -13.00 -15.30 -3.20
C CYS A 153 -13.04 -15.22 -4.73
N THR A 154 -11.96 -14.72 -5.34
CA THR A 154 -11.89 -14.49 -6.78
C THR A 154 -12.02 -15.79 -7.57
N GLU A 155 -12.76 -15.74 -8.67
CA GLU A 155 -12.90 -16.81 -9.65
C GLU A 155 -12.23 -16.43 -10.97
N LEU A 156 -11.88 -17.43 -11.79
CA LEU A 156 -11.14 -17.25 -13.04
C LEU A 156 -11.84 -16.26 -13.99
N ASP A 157 -13.15 -16.39 -14.17
CA ASP A 157 -13.93 -15.52 -15.09
C ASP A 157 -14.53 -14.30 -14.37
N HIS A 158 -14.40 -14.19 -13.04
CA HIS A 158 -14.99 -13.13 -12.23
C HIS A 158 -13.93 -12.25 -11.53
N GLY A 159 -12.74 -12.07 -12.14
CA GLY A 159 -11.74 -11.11 -11.68
C GLY A 159 -12.32 -9.68 -11.66
N ASN A 160 -12.11 -8.96 -10.55
CA ASN A 160 -12.69 -7.64 -10.28
C ASN A 160 -14.22 -7.57 -10.26
N ASP A 161 -14.92 -8.70 -10.32
CA ASP A 161 -16.38 -8.82 -10.26
C ASP A 161 -16.83 -9.93 -9.31
N ALA A 162 -16.25 -9.97 -8.12
CA ALA A 162 -16.50 -11.02 -7.12
C ALA A 162 -17.98 -11.08 -6.64
N ALA A 163 -18.78 -10.04 -6.88
CA ALA A 163 -20.22 -10.10 -6.61
C ALA A 163 -20.98 -11.04 -7.56
N SER A 164 -20.38 -11.36 -8.71
CA SER A 164 -20.95 -12.24 -9.75
C SER A 164 -20.41 -13.66 -9.69
N LEU A 165 -19.62 -14.02 -8.67
CA LEU A 165 -19.05 -15.36 -8.52
C LEU A 165 -20.14 -16.45 -8.61
N GLU A 166 -19.75 -17.62 -9.14
CA GLU A 166 -20.67 -18.73 -9.43
C GLU A 166 -20.59 -19.92 -8.49
N THR A 167 -19.47 -20.09 -7.75
CA THR A 167 -19.36 -21.16 -6.74
C THR A 167 -20.59 -21.13 -5.83
N THR A 168 -21.24 -22.28 -5.62
CA THR A 168 -22.43 -22.41 -4.79
C THR A 168 -22.16 -23.23 -3.52
N ALA A 169 -22.90 -22.90 -2.46
CA ALA A 169 -23.04 -23.72 -1.26
C ALA A 169 -24.56 -23.95 -1.05
N THR A 170 -25.04 -25.10 -1.49
CA THR A 170 -26.45 -25.44 -1.42
C THR A 170 -26.76 -26.12 -0.09
N PHE A 171 -27.74 -25.59 0.64
CA PHE A 171 -28.21 -26.18 1.89
C PHE A 171 -28.89 -27.53 1.63
N ASP A 172 -28.38 -28.56 2.29
CA ASP A 172 -28.91 -29.92 2.27
C ASP A 172 -29.79 -30.16 3.52
N ARG A 173 -31.10 -30.28 3.31
CA ARG A 173 -32.06 -30.49 4.42
C ARG A 173 -31.93 -31.82 5.11
N GLU A 174 -31.41 -32.88 4.44
CA GLU A 174 -31.25 -34.18 5.02
C GLU A 174 -30.14 -34.23 6.06
N THR A 175 -29.04 -33.58 5.76
CA THR A 175 -27.86 -33.52 6.65
C THR A 175 -27.82 -32.24 7.50
N SER A 176 -28.68 -31.25 7.20
CA SER A 176 -28.60 -29.88 7.71
C SER A 176 -27.21 -29.26 7.50
N GLY A 177 -26.52 -29.64 6.42
CA GLY A 177 -25.22 -29.13 6.03
C GLY A 177 -25.26 -28.42 4.69
N PHE A 178 -24.11 -28.32 4.02
CA PHE A 178 -24.01 -27.67 2.71
C PHE A 178 -23.28 -28.58 1.72
N ILE A 179 -23.61 -28.42 0.45
CA ILE A 179 -22.87 -29.00 -0.68
C ILE A 179 -22.20 -27.85 -1.42
N LEU A 180 -20.88 -27.77 -1.30
CA LEU A 180 -20.05 -26.77 -1.98
C LEU A 180 -19.66 -27.31 -3.36
N ASP A 181 -19.91 -26.51 -4.41
CA ASP A 181 -19.71 -26.93 -5.80
C ASP A 181 -19.18 -25.79 -6.68
N THR A 182 -18.29 -26.13 -7.62
CA THR A 182 -17.78 -25.27 -8.68
C THR A 182 -18.50 -25.62 -9.97
N PRO A 183 -19.60 -24.89 -10.36
CA PRO A 183 -20.52 -25.32 -11.40
C PRO A 183 -19.94 -25.22 -12.82
N THR A 184 -18.96 -24.34 -13.04
CA THR A 184 -18.34 -24.10 -14.35
C THR A 184 -16.82 -24.03 -14.23
N PRO A 185 -16.06 -24.24 -15.30
CA PRO A 185 -14.61 -24.02 -15.26
C PRO A 185 -14.22 -22.57 -14.89
N GLY A 186 -15.05 -21.58 -15.25
CA GLY A 186 -14.86 -20.17 -14.93
C GLY A 186 -15.04 -19.84 -13.45
N ALA A 187 -15.82 -20.66 -12.72
CA ALA A 187 -16.04 -20.56 -11.28
C ALA A 187 -14.86 -21.10 -10.44
N CYS A 188 -13.83 -21.64 -11.09
CA CYS A 188 -12.62 -22.10 -10.40
C CYS A 188 -11.99 -20.95 -9.60
N LYS A 189 -11.72 -21.17 -8.32
CA LYS A 189 -11.06 -20.18 -7.45
C LYS A 189 -9.65 -19.91 -7.94
N TRP A 190 -9.34 -18.63 -8.15
CA TRP A 190 -8.14 -18.20 -8.86
C TRP A 190 -7.15 -17.50 -7.95
N MET A 191 -5.91 -18.03 -7.97
CA MET A 191 -4.70 -17.63 -7.29
C MET A 191 -4.67 -17.79 -5.75
N PRO A 192 -5.49 -18.61 -5.06
CA PRO A 192 -5.25 -18.84 -3.63
C PRO A 192 -3.99 -19.70 -3.39
N ASN A 193 -3.45 -19.59 -2.17
CA ASN A 193 -2.29 -20.37 -1.72
C ASN A 193 -2.72 -21.74 -1.16
N THR A 194 -3.21 -22.64 -2.02
CA THR A 194 -3.91 -23.86 -1.63
C THR A 194 -3.13 -25.17 -1.80
N SER A 195 -1.86 -25.13 -2.29
CA SER A 195 -1.04 -26.33 -2.32
C SER A 195 -0.77 -26.88 -0.91
N SER A 196 -0.23 -28.10 -0.80
CA SER A 196 0.19 -28.67 0.49
C SER A 196 1.46 -28.05 1.07
N THR A 197 2.09 -27.09 0.38
CA THR A 197 3.28 -26.38 0.88
C THR A 197 2.95 -25.67 2.18
N GLY A 198 3.78 -25.85 3.19
CA GLY A 198 3.60 -25.26 4.52
C GLY A 198 2.72 -26.08 5.46
N GLY A 199 2.03 -27.14 5.02
CA GLY A 199 1.25 -28.06 5.87
C GLY A 199 -0.25 -28.04 5.60
N ALA A 200 -1.04 -28.56 6.55
CA ALA A 200 -2.49 -28.66 6.45
C ALA A 200 -3.16 -27.29 6.29
N LYS A 201 -4.15 -27.19 5.40
CA LYS A 201 -4.83 -25.92 5.09
C LYS A 201 -6.34 -26.04 5.21
N ASN A 202 -6.93 -24.97 5.76
CA ASN A 202 -8.36 -24.71 5.67
C ASN A 202 -8.57 -23.38 4.91
N ALA A 203 -9.66 -23.30 4.18
CA ALA A 203 -10.05 -22.11 3.45
C ALA A 203 -11.30 -21.46 4.04
N VAL A 204 -11.34 -20.16 4.03
CA VAL A 204 -12.59 -19.40 4.02
C VAL A 204 -12.97 -19.17 2.57
N VAL A 205 -14.04 -19.83 2.10
CA VAL A 205 -14.47 -19.85 0.70
C VAL A 205 -15.70 -18.97 0.53
N ALA A 206 -15.64 -18.00 -0.38
CA ALA A 206 -16.81 -17.24 -0.80
C ALA A 206 -17.63 -18.06 -1.79
N ALA A 207 -18.91 -18.29 -1.46
CA ALA A 207 -19.86 -19.04 -2.28
C ALA A 207 -21.29 -18.47 -2.13
N ARG A 208 -22.12 -18.68 -3.15
CA ARG A 208 -23.54 -18.29 -3.11
C ARG A 208 -24.30 -19.26 -2.20
N LEU A 209 -24.92 -18.72 -1.16
CA LEU A 209 -25.80 -19.51 -0.31
C LEU A 209 -27.13 -19.78 -1.04
N VAL A 210 -27.39 -21.04 -1.36
CA VAL A 210 -28.62 -21.49 -2.00
C VAL A 210 -29.43 -22.33 -1.03
N VAL A 211 -30.70 -21.91 -0.77
CA VAL A 211 -31.64 -22.64 0.10
C VAL A 211 -32.95 -22.81 -0.68
N ASP A 212 -33.43 -24.02 -0.85
CA ASP A 212 -34.65 -24.34 -1.59
C ASP A 212 -34.69 -23.69 -2.98
N HIS A 213 -33.57 -23.74 -3.71
CA HIS A 213 -33.36 -23.10 -5.02
C HIS A 213 -33.38 -21.55 -5.01
N ILE A 214 -33.41 -20.92 -3.83
CA ILE A 214 -33.34 -19.45 -3.70
C ILE A 214 -31.90 -19.05 -3.39
N ASP A 215 -31.35 -18.15 -4.20
CA ASP A 215 -30.04 -17.55 -4.01
C ASP A 215 -30.11 -16.37 -3.02
N HIS A 216 -29.51 -16.52 -1.88
CA HIS A 216 -29.42 -15.51 -0.82
C HIS A 216 -28.21 -14.58 -0.96
N GLY A 217 -27.39 -14.74 -2.01
CA GLY A 217 -26.15 -13.99 -2.23
C GLY A 217 -24.92 -14.70 -1.67
N VAL A 218 -23.79 -13.99 -1.68
CA VAL A 218 -22.50 -14.56 -1.34
C VAL A 218 -22.25 -14.51 0.16
N PHE A 219 -21.86 -15.65 0.73
CA PHE A 219 -21.43 -15.84 2.11
C PHE A 219 -20.06 -16.53 2.15
N LEU A 220 -19.49 -16.62 3.32
CA LEU A 220 -18.20 -17.29 3.56
C LEU A 220 -18.44 -18.67 4.22
N PHE A 221 -17.67 -19.67 3.79
CA PHE A 221 -17.76 -21.03 4.29
C PHE A 221 -16.38 -21.56 4.69
N LEU A 222 -16.23 -22.00 5.94
CA LEU A 222 -15.01 -22.66 6.39
C LEU A 222 -14.92 -24.07 5.80
N THR A 223 -13.91 -24.30 4.96
CA THR A 223 -13.75 -25.51 4.17
C THR A 223 -12.38 -26.14 4.42
N PRO A 224 -12.28 -27.40 4.86
CA PRO A 224 -11.01 -28.09 4.92
C PRO A 224 -10.50 -28.41 3.51
N LEU A 225 -9.21 -28.14 3.25
CA LEU A 225 -8.59 -28.39 1.94
C LEU A 225 -7.64 -29.58 1.97
N THR A 226 -6.74 -29.63 2.96
CA THR A 226 -5.73 -30.68 3.10
C THR A 226 -5.65 -31.16 4.54
N ASP A 227 -5.40 -32.47 4.70
CA ASP A 227 -5.09 -33.08 6.00
C ASP A 227 -3.63 -32.87 6.41
N SER A 228 -3.25 -33.38 7.58
CA SER A 228 -1.89 -33.30 8.11
C SER A 228 -0.86 -34.09 7.30
N ALA A 229 -1.30 -35.07 6.48
CA ALA A 229 -0.44 -35.81 5.57
C ALA A 229 -0.28 -35.17 4.20
N GLY A 230 -0.97 -34.02 3.96
CA GLY A 230 -0.93 -33.27 2.71
C GLY A 230 -1.91 -33.79 1.64
N HIS A 231 -2.82 -34.70 1.98
CA HIS A 231 -3.83 -35.18 1.06
C HIS A 231 -5.01 -34.20 1.00
N HIS A 232 -5.53 -33.98 -0.19
CA HIS A 232 -6.75 -33.15 -0.36
C HIS A 232 -7.99 -33.93 0.14
N TYR A 233 -8.91 -33.17 0.74
CA TYR A 233 -10.22 -33.75 1.12
C TYR A 233 -11.02 -34.15 -0.13
N PRO A 234 -11.91 -35.15 -0.01
CA PRO A 234 -12.74 -35.63 -1.13
C PRO A 234 -13.50 -34.47 -1.80
N GLY A 235 -13.43 -34.42 -3.11
CA GLY A 235 -14.05 -33.37 -3.91
C GLY A 235 -13.26 -32.05 -4.02
N VAL A 236 -12.16 -31.88 -3.32
CA VAL A 236 -11.27 -30.72 -3.45
C VAL A 236 -10.21 -31.02 -4.51
N GLU A 237 -10.19 -30.25 -5.59
CA GLU A 237 -9.17 -30.31 -6.63
C GLU A 237 -8.30 -29.04 -6.60
N VAL A 238 -6.97 -29.23 -6.51
CA VAL A 238 -5.98 -28.14 -6.48
C VAL A 238 -4.97 -28.34 -7.59
N ARG A 239 -4.85 -27.33 -8.47
CA ARG A 239 -3.89 -27.31 -9.58
C ARG A 239 -2.92 -26.17 -9.40
N PRO A 240 -1.60 -26.42 -9.21
CA PRO A 240 -0.61 -25.35 -9.15
C PRO A 240 -0.60 -24.49 -10.41
N LEU A 241 -0.49 -23.19 -10.23
CA LEU A 241 -0.33 -22.23 -11.33
C LEU A 241 1.14 -22.09 -11.72
N PRO A 242 1.43 -21.62 -12.95
CA PRO A 242 2.77 -21.20 -13.33
C PRO A 242 3.34 -20.15 -12.36
N GLN A 243 4.67 -20.13 -12.24
CA GLN A 243 5.36 -19.15 -11.41
C GLN A 243 5.05 -17.72 -11.86
N THR A 244 4.72 -16.87 -10.89
CA THR A 244 4.55 -15.43 -11.12
C THR A 244 5.89 -14.69 -10.99
N ALA A 245 5.97 -13.50 -11.57
CA ALA A 245 7.11 -12.58 -11.36
C ALA A 245 7.03 -11.82 -10.02
N SER A 246 5.94 -12.00 -9.27
CA SER A 246 5.67 -11.35 -7.98
C SER A 246 6.24 -12.15 -6.80
N ALA A 247 5.73 -11.93 -5.59
CA ALA A 247 6.12 -12.66 -4.38
C ALA A 247 6.04 -14.19 -4.55
N PRO A 248 6.96 -14.98 -3.96
CA PRO A 248 6.95 -16.43 -4.06
C PRO A 248 5.86 -17.03 -3.17
N VAL A 249 4.67 -17.20 -3.74
CA VAL A 249 3.50 -17.82 -3.10
C VAL A 249 3.06 -19.01 -3.94
N ASP A 250 2.57 -20.05 -3.30
CA ASP A 250 2.06 -21.26 -3.92
C ASP A 250 0.66 -21.08 -4.53
N HIS A 251 0.58 -20.19 -5.49
CA HIS A 251 -0.68 -19.90 -6.18
C HIS A 251 -1.22 -21.11 -6.93
N CYS A 252 -2.51 -21.37 -6.75
CA CYS A 252 -3.21 -22.49 -7.37
C CYS A 252 -4.54 -22.05 -8.00
N ALA A 253 -5.07 -22.89 -8.86
CA ALA A 253 -6.48 -22.94 -9.25
C ALA A 253 -7.14 -24.01 -8.38
N THR A 254 -8.30 -23.71 -7.76
CA THR A 254 -8.97 -24.61 -6.81
C THR A 254 -10.45 -24.76 -7.15
N SER A 255 -10.91 -26.00 -7.32
CA SER A 255 -12.30 -26.33 -7.61
C SER A 255 -12.88 -27.27 -6.55
N PHE A 256 -14.19 -27.24 -6.42
CA PHE A 256 -14.96 -28.04 -5.48
C PHE A 256 -15.99 -28.89 -6.25
N HIS A 257 -16.03 -30.20 -5.98
CA HIS A 257 -16.92 -31.15 -6.61
C HIS A 257 -17.74 -31.83 -5.53
N GLN A 258 -18.95 -31.34 -5.27
CA GLN A 258 -19.91 -31.86 -4.29
C GLN A 258 -19.28 -32.03 -2.89
N VAL A 259 -18.48 -31.07 -2.43
CA VAL A 259 -17.83 -31.10 -1.12
C VAL A 259 -18.88 -30.88 -0.02
N ARG A 260 -19.01 -31.86 0.88
CA ARG A 260 -19.95 -31.78 2.00
C ARG A 260 -19.35 -31.01 3.15
N LEU A 261 -20.09 -29.99 3.60
CA LEU A 261 -19.70 -29.15 4.73
C LEU A 261 -20.76 -29.24 5.85
N PRO A 262 -20.35 -29.21 7.11
CA PRO A 262 -21.29 -29.16 8.23
C PRO A 262 -22.01 -27.80 8.28
N PHE A 263 -23.10 -27.72 9.03
CA PHE A 263 -23.89 -26.50 9.20
C PHE A 263 -23.03 -25.34 9.73
N GLU A 264 -22.14 -25.63 10.62
CA GLU A 264 -21.22 -24.70 11.27
C GLU A 264 -20.19 -24.09 10.31
N ALA A 265 -20.04 -24.64 9.10
CA ALA A 265 -19.14 -24.08 8.09
C ALA A 265 -19.55 -22.69 7.61
N LEU A 266 -20.86 -22.33 7.66
CA LEU A 266 -21.36 -21.03 7.25
C LEU A 266 -20.96 -19.95 8.27
N LEU A 267 -20.18 -18.97 7.83
CA LEU A 267 -19.84 -17.79 8.62
C LEU A 267 -21.05 -16.83 8.64
N GLN A 268 -21.73 -16.81 9.75
CA GLN A 268 -22.98 -16.06 9.94
C GLN A 268 -22.74 -14.76 10.73
N GLY A 269 -23.68 -13.84 10.64
CA GLY A 269 -23.64 -12.58 11.38
C GLY A 269 -24.92 -11.77 11.16
N GLU A 270 -24.86 -10.47 11.44
CA GLU A 270 -25.99 -9.57 11.22
C GLU A 270 -26.41 -9.45 9.75
N HIS A 271 -25.48 -9.68 8.82
CA HIS A 271 -25.74 -9.65 7.38
C HIS A 271 -26.57 -10.83 6.88
N GLY A 272 -26.65 -11.93 7.63
CA GLY A 272 -27.49 -13.08 7.32
C GLY A 272 -27.27 -14.24 8.27
N ARG A 273 -28.39 -14.87 8.65
CA ARG A 273 -28.44 -16.07 9.48
C ARG A 273 -29.35 -17.11 8.84
N LEU A 274 -28.89 -18.34 8.86
CA LEU A 274 -29.66 -19.52 8.47
C LEU A 274 -29.92 -20.35 9.72
N SER A 275 -31.15 -20.78 9.92
CA SER A 275 -31.48 -21.77 10.96
C SER A 275 -31.41 -23.18 10.38
N ARG A 276 -31.29 -24.21 11.25
CA ARG A 276 -31.16 -25.62 10.82
C ARG A 276 -32.39 -26.15 10.08
N ASP A 277 -33.54 -25.49 10.18
CA ASP A 277 -34.75 -25.78 9.42
C ASP A 277 -34.75 -25.14 8.01
N GLY A 278 -33.68 -24.40 7.66
CA GLY A 278 -33.55 -23.73 6.37
C GLY A 278 -34.20 -22.36 6.31
N THR A 279 -34.63 -21.78 7.42
CA THR A 279 -35.17 -20.41 7.42
C THR A 279 -34.03 -19.40 7.40
N PHE A 280 -33.97 -18.57 6.35
CA PHE A 280 -32.97 -17.51 6.21
C PHE A 280 -33.52 -16.15 6.68
N THR A 281 -32.74 -15.41 7.44
CA THR A 281 -33.04 -14.06 7.91
C THR A 281 -31.87 -13.11 7.69
N SER A 282 -32.14 -11.84 7.40
CA SER A 282 -31.11 -10.82 7.24
C SER A 282 -31.66 -9.44 7.52
N SER A 283 -30.93 -8.61 8.24
CA SER A 283 -31.22 -7.18 8.40
C SER A 283 -30.89 -6.37 7.14
N LEU A 284 -30.04 -6.93 6.24
CA LEU A 284 -29.63 -6.31 4.99
C LEU A 284 -30.44 -6.87 3.82
N GLY A 285 -31.45 -6.14 3.37
CA GLY A 285 -32.34 -6.55 2.26
C GLY A 285 -31.66 -6.66 0.89
N ASN A 286 -30.42 -6.18 0.72
CA ASN A 286 -29.70 -6.15 -0.56
C ASN A 286 -28.57 -7.19 -0.58
N PRO A 287 -28.58 -8.19 -1.51
CA PRO A 287 -27.51 -9.19 -1.64
C PRO A 287 -26.11 -8.61 -1.80
N ARG A 288 -25.96 -7.49 -2.52
CA ARG A 288 -24.67 -6.81 -2.69
C ARG A 288 -24.14 -6.24 -1.36
N LYS A 289 -25.01 -5.69 -0.51
CA LYS A 289 -24.60 -5.23 0.83
C LYS A 289 -24.17 -6.39 1.71
N ARG A 290 -24.89 -7.53 1.64
CA ARG A 290 -24.50 -8.76 2.36
C ARG A 290 -23.13 -9.25 1.92
N PHE A 291 -22.88 -9.31 0.59
CA PHE A 291 -21.56 -9.65 0.06
C PHE A 291 -20.44 -8.76 0.60
N LEU A 292 -20.62 -7.43 0.54
CA LEU A 292 -19.60 -6.48 1.02
C LEU A 292 -19.31 -6.66 2.52
N GLN A 293 -20.35 -6.97 3.30
CA GLN A 293 -20.18 -7.26 4.73
C GLN A 293 -19.46 -8.59 4.95
N SER A 294 -19.77 -9.63 4.17
CA SER A 294 -19.07 -10.92 4.25
C SER A 294 -17.56 -10.77 4.01
N VAL A 295 -17.16 -9.97 3.01
CA VAL A 295 -15.74 -9.80 2.64
C VAL A 295 -15.09 -8.56 3.25
N ARG A 296 -15.61 -8.00 4.33
CA ARG A 296 -15.15 -6.72 4.91
C ARG A 296 -13.66 -6.69 5.27
N ARG A 297 -13.04 -7.85 5.56
CA ARG A 297 -11.60 -7.98 5.84
C ARG A 297 -10.69 -7.55 4.69
N VAL A 298 -11.22 -7.50 3.48
CA VAL A 298 -10.52 -6.90 2.32
C VAL A 298 -10.16 -5.42 2.57
N HIS A 299 -10.92 -4.69 3.41
CA HIS A 299 -10.57 -3.31 3.77
C HIS A 299 -9.33 -3.25 4.68
N THR A 300 -9.25 -4.11 5.68
CA THR A 300 -8.03 -4.27 6.51
C THR A 300 -6.85 -4.73 5.66
N GLY A 301 -7.07 -5.66 4.72
CA GLY A 301 -6.06 -6.11 3.77
C GLY A 301 -5.48 -4.97 2.94
N LYS A 302 -6.28 -3.96 2.55
CA LYS A 302 -5.75 -2.74 1.88
C LYS A 302 -4.75 -2.00 2.75
N LEU A 303 -4.99 -1.90 4.07
CA LEU A 303 -4.05 -1.28 5.01
C LEU A 303 -2.75 -2.10 5.10
N CYS A 304 -2.84 -3.43 5.16
CA CYS A 304 -1.68 -4.32 5.15
C CYS A 304 -0.85 -4.19 3.87
N MET A 305 -1.49 -4.16 2.70
CA MET A 305 -0.80 -3.99 1.41
C MET A 305 -0.13 -2.62 1.30
N THR A 306 -0.77 -1.59 1.83
CA THR A 306 -0.20 -0.24 1.89
C THR A 306 1.03 -0.21 2.79
N ALA A 307 0.94 -0.80 3.97
CA ALA A 307 2.02 -0.91 4.94
C ALA A 307 3.24 -1.64 4.36
N TYR A 308 3.01 -2.81 3.72
CA TYR A 308 4.03 -3.55 2.98
C TYR A 308 4.76 -2.65 1.98
N SER A 309 4.00 -1.98 1.11
CA SER A 309 4.58 -1.12 0.06
C SER A 309 5.41 0.02 0.63
N LEU A 310 4.98 0.62 1.75
CA LEU A 310 5.74 1.66 2.44
C LEU A 310 7.04 1.13 3.06
N GLY A 311 7.00 -0.05 3.68
CA GLY A 311 8.18 -0.68 4.27
C GLY A 311 9.29 -0.90 3.24
N VAL A 312 8.96 -1.56 2.13
CA VAL A 312 9.94 -1.85 1.05
C VAL A 312 10.43 -0.57 0.36
N THR A 313 9.57 0.44 0.21
CA THR A 313 9.93 1.73 -0.39
C THR A 313 10.92 2.50 0.49
N ARG A 314 10.66 2.57 1.80
CA ARG A 314 11.57 3.22 2.75
C ARG A 314 12.92 2.53 2.81
N HIS A 315 12.93 1.19 2.81
CA HIS A 315 14.16 0.42 2.78
C HIS A 315 14.96 0.68 1.49
N ALA A 316 14.32 0.61 0.33
CA ALA A 316 14.97 0.88 -0.97
C ALA A 316 15.58 2.29 -1.02
N LEU A 317 14.87 3.31 -0.52
CA LEU A 317 15.37 4.68 -0.43
C LEU A 317 16.57 4.80 0.53
N ALA A 318 16.51 4.16 1.70
CA ALA A 318 17.61 4.19 2.67
C ALA A 318 18.89 3.58 2.09
N VAL A 319 18.78 2.42 1.43
CA VAL A 319 19.90 1.77 0.72
C VAL A 319 20.44 2.66 -0.40
N THR A 320 19.55 3.17 -1.26
CA THR A 320 19.93 4.01 -2.40
C THR A 320 20.59 5.30 -1.96
N MET A 321 20.11 5.93 -0.89
CA MET A 321 20.68 7.16 -0.37
C MET A 321 22.10 6.95 0.17
N GLN A 322 22.31 5.90 0.98
CA GLN A 322 23.65 5.56 1.46
C GLN A 322 24.59 5.18 0.32
N HIS A 323 24.12 4.41 -0.68
CA HIS A 323 24.89 4.11 -1.88
C HIS A 323 25.30 5.39 -2.61
N SER A 324 24.38 6.35 -2.76
CA SER A 324 24.62 7.63 -3.46
C SER A 324 25.71 8.48 -2.79
N HIS A 325 25.81 8.44 -1.47
CA HIS A 325 26.87 9.11 -0.73
C HIS A 325 28.24 8.41 -0.80
N ARG A 326 28.25 7.08 -0.88
CA ARG A 326 29.48 6.27 -0.91
C ARG A 326 30.07 6.10 -2.31
N ARG A 327 29.23 6.02 -3.34
CA ARG A 327 29.65 5.76 -4.71
C ARG A 327 30.27 7.00 -5.33
N LEU A 328 31.55 6.90 -5.69
CA LEU A 328 32.30 7.96 -6.36
C LEU A 328 32.24 7.81 -7.87
N THR A 329 32.14 8.94 -8.56
CA THR A 329 32.23 9.05 -10.03
C THR A 329 33.14 10.22 -10.42
N SER A 330 33.44 10.36 -11.71
CA SER A 330 34.24 11.49 -12.19
C SER A 330 33.44 12.78 -12.04
N GLY A 331 34.05 13.80 -11.44
CA GLY A 331 33.52 15.16 -11.38
C GLY A 331 33.76 15.93 -12.67
N MET A 332 33.32 17.18 -12.71
CA MET A 332 33.53 18.09 -13.86
C MET A 332 34.99 18.49 -14.06
N THR A 333 35.79 18.43 -13.01
CA THR A 333 37.23 18.69 -13.07
C THR A 333 37.99 17.40 -13.30
N THR A 334 38.88 17.36 -14.30
CA THR A 334 39.71 16.20 -14.62
C THR A 334 40.47 15.69 -13.40
N GLY A 335 40.38 14.39 -13.12
CA GLY A 335 41.03 13.73 -11.99
C GLY A 335 40.30 13.88 -10.64
N ARG A 336 39.28 14.75 -10.54
CA ARG A 336 38.47 14.88 -9.32
C ARG A 336 37.37 13.83 -9.30
N LYS A 337 37.24 13.12 -8.19
CA LYS A 337 36.11 12.22 -7.87
C LYS A 337 35.14 12.95 -6.97
N VAL A 338 33.85 12.75 -7.22
CA VAL A 338 32.74 13.29 -6.40
C VAL A 338 31.75 12.16 -6.13
N SER A 339 30.97 12.27 -5.04
CA SER A 339 29.93 11.31 -4.76
C SER A 339 28.73 11.51 -5.70
N LEU A 340 27.96 10.43 -5.93
CA LEU A 340 26.77 10.51 -6.81
C LEU A 340 25.78 11.57 -6.32
N ILE A 341 25.62 11.71 -5.01
CA ILE A 341 24.69 12.66 -4.40
C ILE A 341 25.02 14.12 -4.74
N GLU A 342 26.27 14.45 -5.10
CA GLU A 342 26.65 15.79 -5.49
C GLU A 342 26.09 16.20 -6.88
N HIS A 343 25.67 15.22 -7.70
CA HIS A 343 25.08 15.50 -9.00
C HIS A 343 23.59 15.82 -8.85
N ARG A 344 23.16 17.00 -9.28
CA ARG A 344 21.75 17.41 -9.23
C ARG A 344 20.83 16.45 -9.97
N SER A 345 21.21 15.97 -11.16
CA SER A 345 20.47 14.96 -11.93
C SER A 345 20.28 13.64 -11.19
N HIS A 346 21.05 13.41 -10.14
CA HIS A 346 20.95 12.23 -9.28
C HIS A 346 20.11 12.52 -8.02
N HIS A 347 20.41 13.61 -7.29
CA HIS A 347 19.76 13.86 -6.02
C HIS A 347 18.35 14.48 -6.15
N ALA A 348 18.04 15.26 -7.18
CA ALA A 348 16.73 15.92 -7.28
C ALA A 348 15.56 14.90 -7.37
N PRO A 349 15.62 13.86 -8.23
CA PRO A 349 14.60 12.80 -8.23
C PRO A 349 14.51 12.05 -6.90
N LEU A 350 15.65 11.80 -6.23
CA LEU A 350 15.67 11.14 -4.92
C LEU A 350 14.98 11.99 -3.83
N MET A 351 15.22 13.31 -3.81
CA MET A 351 14.52 14.20 -2.86
C MET A 351 13.01 14.23 -3.12
N ALA A 352 12.59 14.22 -4.38
CA ALA A 352 11.19 14.10 -4.74
C ALA A 352 10.59 12.76 -4.27
N ALA A 353 11.33 11.66 -4.42
CA ALA A 353 10.95 10.34 -3.94
C ALA A 353 10.84 10.30 -2.40
N VAL A 354 11.78 10.92 -1.69
CA VAL A 354 11.72 11.07 -0.22
C VAL A 354 10.48 11.85 0.19
N ALA A 355 10.21 13.02 -0.42
CA ALA A 355 9.03 13.83 -0.09
C ALA A 355 7.72 13.05 -0.32
N THR A 356 7.62 12.30 -1.43
CA THR A 356 6.48 11.43 -1.73
C THR A 356 6.34 10.33 -0.68
N THR A 357 7.43 9.70 -0.26
CA THR A 357 7.41 8.61 0.73
C THR A 357 7.00 9.10 2.12
N TYR A 358 7.43 10.30 2.53
CA TYR A 358 6.96 10.95 3.76
C TYR A 358 5.46 11.22 3.71
N ALA A 359 4.99 11.85 2.63
CA ALA A 359 3.55 12.14 2.45
C ALA A 359 2.71 10.86 2.44
N ALA A 360 3.16 9.81 1.76
CA ALA A 360 2.51 8.50 1.70
C ALA A 360 2.48 7.80 3.07
N THR A 361 3.60 7.82 3.81
CA THR A 361 3.66 7.23 5.16
C THR A 361 2.70 7.93 6.13
N LEU A 362 2.69 9.26 6.12
CA LEU A 362 1.84 10.04 7.02
C LEU A 362 0.36 9.94 6.65
N LEU A 363 0.03 9.85 5.35
CA LEU A 363 -1.33 9.52 4.92
C LEU A 363 -1.76 8.14 5.43
N HIS A 364 -0.92 7.13 5.30
CA HIS A 364 -1.23 5.79 5.82
C HIS A 364 -1.49 5.80 7.33
N ARG A 365 -0.65 6.49 8.13
CA ARG A 365 -0.87 6.65 9.57
C ARG A 365 -2.20 7.35 9.89
N ASP A 366 -2.56 8.35 9.10
CA ASP A 366 -3.84 9.05 9.25
C ASP A 366 -5.01 8.12 8.95
N VAL A 367 -4.94 7.33 7.88
CA VAL A 367 -5.96 6.35 7.51
C VAL A 367 -6.12 5.25 8.58
N VAL A 368 -5.01 4.68 9.08
CA VAL A 368 -5.07 3.65 10.15
C VAL A 368 -5.73 4.22 11.39
N ARG A 369 -5.38 5.45 11.81
CA ARG A 369 -5.98 6.11 12.97
C ARG A 369 -7.49 6.35 12.79
N GLN A 370 -7.92 6.80 11.61
CA GLN A 370 -9.35 6.96 11.31
C GLN A 370 -10.07 5.61 11.30
N TRP A 371 -9.42 4.57 10.78
CA TRP A 371 -9.97 3.21 10.74
C TRP A 371 -10.21 2.64 12.14
N THR A 372 -9.29 2.84 13.07
CA THR A 372 -9.39 2.33 14.45
C THR A 372 -10.30 3.19 15.35
N GLY A 373 -10.51 4.46 15.01
CA GLY A 373 -11.30 5.40 15.81
C GLY A 373 -12.69 5.74 15.27
N GLY A 374 -13.03 5.34 14.03
CA GLY A 374 -14.27 5.75 13.36
C GLY A 374 -15.44 4.80 13.59
N ALA A 375 -16.67 5.36 13.59
CA ALA A 375 -17.92 4.60 13.61
C ALA A 375 -19.01 5.32 12.77
N GLY A 376 -19.95 4.57 12.21
CA GLY A 376 -21.12 5.13 11.52
C GLY A 376 -20.81 5.76 10.16
N ALA A 377 -21.33 6.96 9.89
CA ALA A 377 -21.19 7.64 8.58
C ALA A 377 -19.74 7.99 8.23
N GLU A 378 -18.88 8.19 9.22
CA GLU A 378 -17.43 8.39 9.03
C GLU A 378 -16.75 7.13 8.52
N GLN A 379 -17.33 5.95 8.77
CA GLN A 379 -16.78 4.67 8.34
C GLN A 379 -16.74 4.55 6.80
N GLU A 380 -17.81 4.93 6.09
CA GLU A 380 -17.85 4.87 4.61
C GLU A 380 -16.80 5.80 3.98
N GLU A 381 -16.58 6.98 4.56
CA GLU A 381 -15.53 7.90 4.09
C GLU A 381 -14.13 7.32 4.36
N THR A 382 -13.93 6.74 5.53
CA THR A 382 -12.66 6.09 5.91
C THR A 382 -12.37 4.88 5.01
N GLU A 383 -13.36 4.04 4.70
CA GLU A 383 -13.24 2.92 3.77
C GLU A 383 -12.84 3.39 2.37
N ARG A 384 -13.48 4.44 1.86
CA ARG A 384 -13.14 5.05 0.58
C ARG A 384 -11.72 5.60 0.59
N LEU A 385 -11.34 6.33 1.67
CA LEU A 385 -9.99 6.88 1.79
C LEU A 385 -8.94 5.77 1.88
N ALA A 386 -9.18 4.69 2.64
CA ALA A 386 -8.29 3.53 2.72
C ALA A 386 -8.10 2.88 1.34
N ALA A 387 -9.18 2.74 0.57
CA ALA A 387 -9.15 2.19 -0.78
C ALA A 387 -8.35 3.07 -1.75
N VAL A 388 -8.60 4.39 -1.74
CA VAL A 388 -7.92 5.36 -2.60
C VAL A 388 -6.44 5.48 -2.23
N ALA A 389 -6.13 5.53 -0.93
CA ALA A 389 -4.77 5.57 -0.42
C ALA A 389 -3.97 4.31 -0.79
N LYS A 390 -4.58 3.11 -0.67
CA LYS A 390 -3.95 1.84 -1.09
C LYS A 390 -3.50 1.91 -2.54
N ALA A 391 -4.38 2.30 -3.44
CA ALA A 391 -4.05 2.36 -4.86
C ALA A 391 -2.95 3.39 -5.15
N TRP A 392 -3.06 4.59 -4.58
CA TRP A 392 -2.05 5.63 -4.78
C TRP A 392 -0.68 5.23 -4.20
N ILE A 393 -0.64 4.78 -2.95
CA ILE A 393 0.62 4.46 -2.25
C ILE A 393 1.34 3.30 -2.95
N THR A 394 0.64 2.25 -3.35
CA THR A 394 1.27 1.12 -4.05
C THR A 394 1.80 1.50 -5.44
N TRP A 395 1.14 2.44 -6.15
CA TRP A 395 1.68 3.03 -7.39
C TRP A 395 2.88 3.94 -7.13
N GLN A 396 2.84 4.77 -6.06
CA GLN A 396 4.01 5.58 -5.69
C GLN A 396 5.20 4.70 -5.28
N ALA A 397 4.96 3.61 -4.56
CA ALA A 397 5.99 2.62 -4.22
C ALA A 397 6.68 2.07 -5.48
N ARG A 398 5.90 1.67 -6.50
CA ARG A 398 6.45 1.26 -7.82
C ARG A 398 7.35 2.35 -8.41
N SER A 399 6.85 3.58 -8.46
CA SER A 399 7.58 4.71 -9.04
C SER A 399 8.88 5.01 -8.28
N VAL A 400 8.82 5.09 -6.96
CA VAL A 400 9.98 5.37 -6.10
C VAL A 400 11.01 4.23 -6.16
N MET A 401 10.58 2.98 -6.10
CA MET A 401 11.51 1.84 -6.20
C MET A 401 12.13 1.72 -7.59
N THR A 402 11.41 2.11 -8.66
CA THR A 402 11.97 2.21 -10.02
C THR A 402 13.09 3.24 -10.04
N GLU A 403 12.87 4.42 -9.47
CA GLU A 403 13.90 5.46 -9.34
C GLU A 403 15.11 4.93 -8.54
N CYS A 404 14.89 4.28 -7.40
CA CYS A 404 15.95 3.69 -6.58
C CYS A 404 16.76 2.66 -7.39
N ARG A 405 16.11 1.75 -8.11
CA ARG A 405 16.76 0.73 -8.93
C ARG A 405 17.65 1.38 -10.01
N GLU A 406 17.17 2.43 -10.67
CA GLU A 406 17.92 3.14 -11.70
C GLU A 406 19.13 3.87 -11.12
N ARG A 407 18.99 4.52 -9.96
CA ARG A 407 20.07 5.23 -9.27
C ARG A 407 21.17 4.31 -8.73
N CYS A 408 20.86 3.02 -8.52
CA CYS A 408 21.84 2.01 -8.13
C CYS A 408 22.56 1.34 -9.31
N GLY A 409 22.19 1.66 -10.56
CA GLY A 409 22.78 1.08 -11.78
C GLY A 409 22.65 -0.44 -11.81
N ALA A 410 23.69 -1.14 -12.25
CA ALA A 410 23.70 -2.60 -12.34
C ALA A 410 23.52 -3.29 -10.97
N GLN A 411 23.98 -2.70 -9.90
CA GLN A 411 23.79 -3.22 -8.54
C GLN A 411 22.29 -3.33 -8.17
N GLY A 412 21.46 -2.42 -8.66
CA GLY A 412 20.02 -2.45 -8.44
C GLY A 412 19.29 -3.62 -9.12
N LEU A 413 19.96 -4.41 -9.97
CA LEU A 413 19.40 -5.59 -10.64
C LEU A 413 19.68 -6.90 -9.90
N LEU A 414 20.66 -6.93 -9.00
CA LEU A 414 21.03 -8.14 -8.27
C LEU A 414 19.95 -8.52 -7.25
N LEU A 415 19.54 -9.78 -7.25
CA LEU A 415 18.52 -10.29 -6.30
C LEU A 415 18.94 -10.13 -4.84
N SER A 416 20.23 -10.35 -4.54
CA SER A 416 20.81 -10.16 -3.20
C SER A 416 20.74 -8.72 -2.70
N ASN A 417 20.59 -7.73 -3.60
CA ASN A 417 20.40 -6.32 -3.26
C ASN A 417 18.92 -5.94 -3.04
N GLY A 418 17.98 -6.85 -3.29
CA GLY A 418 16.57 -6.76 -2.95
C GLY A 418 15.73 -5.80 -3.79
N ILE A 419 16.26 -4.69 -4.32
CA ILE A 419 15.45 -3.60 -4.93
C ILE A 419 14.60 -4.09 -6.10
N ALA A 420 15.20 -4.81 -7.07
CA ALA A 420 14.48 -5.31 -8.24
C ALA A 420 13.44 -6.39 -7.84
N PHE A 421 13.78 -7.23 -6.87
CA PHE A 421 12.86 -8.25 -6.36
C PHE A 421 11.67 -7.60 -5.62
N GLN A 422 11.91 -6.64 -4.75
CA GLN A 422 10.86 -5.90 -4.02
C GLN A 422 9.98 -5.10 -4.98
N LEU A 423 10.55 -4.52 -6.05
CA LEU A 423 9.78 -3.84 -7.10
C LEU A 423 8.81 -4.82 -7.79
N ALA A 424 9.30 -6.01 -8.18
CA ALA A 424 8.45 -7.05 -8.79
C ALA A 424 7.39 -7.57 -7.80
N ALA A 425 7.74 -7.77 -6.53
CA ALA A 425 6.82 -8.23 -5.51
C ALA A 425 5.71 -7.21 -5.21
N ASN A 426 6.01 -5.90 -5.30
CA ASN A 426 5.03 -4.84 -5.13
C ASN A 426 3.90 -4.86 -6.20
N GLU A 427 4.12 -5.47 -7.37
CA GLU A 427 3.05 -5.66 -8.36
C GLU A 427 1.89 -6.49 -7.78
N GLY A 428 2.19 -7.44 -6.89
CA GLY A 428 1.19 -8.19 -6.15
C GLY A 428 0.30 -7.29 -5.28
N THR A 429 0.86 -6.29 -4.60
CA THR A 429 0.08 -5.37 -3.77
C THR A 429 -0.83 -4.44 -4.58
N ILE A 430 -0.48 -4.15 -5.84
CA ILE A 430 -1.30 -3.35 -6.76
C ILE A 430 -2.58 -4.10 -7.13
N THR A 431 -2.50 -5.43 -7.25
CA THR A 431 -3.60 -6.30 -7.67
C THR A 431 -4.40 -6.84 -6.48
N ALA A 432 -3.72 -7.23 -5.41
CA ALA A 432 -4.35 -7.82 -4.21
C ALA A 432 -5.30 -6.83 -3.51
N GLU A 433 -6.30 -7.37 -2.82
CA GLU A 433 -7.34 -6.63 -2.08
C GLU A 433 -8.15 -5.67 -2.96
N GLY A 434 -8.23 -6.01 -4.24
CA GLY A 434 -8.86 -5.25 -5.30
C GLY A 434 -7.86 -4.49 -6.17
N ASP A 435 -7.98 -4.63 -7.48
CA ASP A 435 -7.15 -3.94 -8.46
C ASP A 435 -7.26 -2.42 -8.31
N ASN A 436 -6.13 -1.74 -8.31
CA ASN A 436 -6.04 -0.30 -8.07
C ASN A 436 -6.95 0.52 -8.99
N ARG A 437 -7.01 0.18 -10.29
CA ARG A 437 -7.84 0.92 -11.25
C ARG A 437 -9.32 0.75 -10.94
N VAL A 438 -9.75 -0.46 -10.58
CA VAL A 438 -11.14 -0.77 -10.22
C VAL A 438 -11.54 -0.06 -8.93
N ILE A 439 -10.63 -0.05 -7.93
CA ILE A 439 -10.82 0.71 -6.68
C ILE A 439 -11.06 2.20 -6.99
N TRP A 440 -10.24 2.81 -7.84
CA TRP A 440 -10.37 4.23 -8.17
C TRP A 440 -11.64 4.52 -8.98
N VAL A 441 -12.03 3.63 -9.90
CA VAL A 441 -13.31 3.75 -10.63
C VAL A 441 -14.49 3.70 -9.67
N LYS A 442 -14.48 2.78 -8.70
CA LYS A 442 -15.52 2.71 -7.65
C LYS A 442 -15.54 3.99 -6.80
N ALA A 443 -14.38 4.43 -6.30
CA ALA A 443 -14.29 5.64 -5.49
C ALA A 443 -14.74 6.90 -6.26
N ALA A 444 -14.39 7.01 -7.55
CA ALA A 444 -14.86 8.10 -8.42
C ALA A 444 -16.39 8.11 -8.55
N GLY A 445 -17.00 6.93 -8.71
CA GLY A 445 -18.45 6.79 -8.74
C GLY A 445 -19.11 7.24 -7.42
N GLU A 446 -18.58 6.83 -6.29
CA GLU A 446 -19.05 7.23 -4.95
C GLU A 446 -18.89 8.74 -4.72
N MET A 447 -17.77 9.35 -5.12
CA MET A 447 -17.55 10.79 -5.00
C MET A 447 -18.48 11.62 -5.90
N LEU A 448 -18.86 11.12 -7.07
CA LEU A 448 -19.73 11.86 -7.99
C LEU A 448 -21.22 11.68 -7.71
N LEU A 449 -21.63 10.51 -7.20
CA LEU A 449 -23.04 10.10 -7.02
C LEU A 449 -23.44 10.05 -5.55
N GLY A 450 -22.49 9.93 -4.63
CA GLY A 450 -22.67 9.67 -3.19
C GLY A 450 -22.60 10.91 -2.29
N GLY A 451 -22.80 12.12 -2.77
CA GLY A 451 -22.87 13.31 -1.90
C GLY A 451 -21.53 13.90 -1.46
N PHE A 452 -20.41 13.39 -1.97
CA PHE A 452 -19.10 14.03 -1.73
C PHE A 452 -19.08 15.47 -2.27
N THR A 453 -18.62 16.39 -1.44
CA THR A 453 -18.47 17.80 -1.79
C THR A 453 -17.05 18.25 -1.46
N PRO A 454 -16.27 18.71 -2.46
CA PRO A 454 -14.96 19.29 -2.18
C PRO A 454 -15.05 20.48 -1.23
N ALA A 455 -14.01 20.71 -0.45
CA ALA A 455 -13.94 21.88 0.43
C ALA A 455 -14.17 23.18 -0.37
N PRO A 456 -14.75 24.24 0.24
CA PRO A 456 -14.95 25.53 -0.44
C PRO A 456 -13.62 26.12 -0.90
N PRO A 457 -13.62 26.96 -1.98
CA PRO A 457 -12.41 27.66 -2.41
C PRO A 457 -11.95 28.62 -1.33
N SER A 458 -10.64 28.87 -1.29
CA SER A 458 -10.14 30.02 -0.53
C SER A 458 -10.66 31.32 -1.15
N GLU A 459 -11.16 32.23 -0.31
CA GLU A 459 -11.60 33.57 -0.74
C GLU A 459 -10.42 34.50 -1.01
N THR A 460 -9.21 34.13 -0.55
CA THR A 460 -8.01 34.96 -0.70
C THR A 460 -7.53 34.94 -2.15
N PRO A 461 -7.41 36.11 -2.80
CA PRO A 461 -6.87 36.21 -4.16
C PRO A 461 -5.44 35.65 -4.25
N PRO A 462 -4.99 35.19 -5.43
CA PRO A 462 -3.62 34.71 -5.62
C PRO A 462 -2.58 35.84 -5.60
N ALA A 463 -3.01 37.10 -5.87
CA ALA A 463 -2.11 38.24 -5.87
C ALA A 463 -1.54 38.53 -4.47
N GLY A 464 -0.22 38.56 -4.36
CA GLY A 464 0.50 38.77 -3.10
C GLY A 464 0.73 37.52 -2.27
N ARG A 465 0.22 36.33 -2.69
CA ARG A 465 0.59 35.04 -2.09
C ARG A 465 1.85 34.49 -2.76
N THR A 466 2.59 33.66 -2.04
CA THR A 466 3.85 33.11 -2.52
C THR A 466 3.78 31.57 -2.52
N LEU A 467 4.51 30.94 -3.43
CA LEU A 467 4.51 29.47 -3.61
C LEU A 467 5.24 28.71 -2.48
N ASP A 468 5.83 29.40 -1.54
CA ASP A 468 6.43 28.84 -0.33
C ASP A 468 5.47 28.89 0.88
N ASP A 469 4.31 29.55 0.76
CA ASP A 469 3.26 29.53 1.77
C ASP A 469 2.55 28.16 1.78
N PRO A 470 2.70 27.34 2.86
CA PRO A 470 2.06 26.03 2.93
C PRO A 470 0.54 26.09 2.84
N ALA A 471 -0.08 27.17 3.35
CA ALA A 471 -1.53 27.34 3.29
C ALA A 471 -1.97 27.62 1.84
N TYR A 472 -1.20 28.40 1.10
CA TYR A 472 -1.49 28.63 -0.32
C TYR A 472 -1.35 27.36 -1.15
N LEU A 473 -0.28 26.59 -0.94
CA LEU A 473 -0.12 25.29 -1.62
C LEU A 473 -1.29 24.35 -1.34
N GLN A 474 -1.78 24.32 -0.10
CA GLN A 474 -2.94 23.49 0.27
C GLN A 474 -4.24 24.00 -0.38
N ASP A 475 -4.44 25.32 -0.48
CA ASP A 475 -5.55 25.91 -1.22
C ASP A 475 -5.51 25.53 -2.70
N LEU A 476 -4.34 25.61 -3.33
CA LEU A 476 -4.16 25.22 -4.74
C LEU A 476 -4.50 23.74 -4.99
N LEU A 477 -4.10 22.83 -4.09
CA LEU A 477 -4.47 21.42 -4.19
C LEU A 477 -5.98 21.20 -4.01
N THR A 478 -6.62 22.00 -3.16
CA THR A 478 -8.09 22.02 -3.00
C THR A 478 -8.78 22.51 -4.27
N ASP A 479 -8.23 23.53 -4.93
CA ASP A 479 -8.75 24.02 -6.19
C ASP A 479 -8.60 23.00 -7.33
N VAL A 480 -7.50 22.25 -7.40
CA VAL A 480 -7.34 21.14 -8.35
C VAL A 480 -8.44 20.08 -8.16
N GLU A 481 -8.71 19.68 -6.91
CA GLU A 481 -9.80 18.74 -6.59
C GLU A 481 -11.16 19.27 -7.07
N ARG A 482 -11.45 20.54 -6.84
CA ARG A 482 -12.69 21.23 -7.27
C ARG A 482 -12.83 21.32 -8.79
N ILE A 483 -11.76 21.64 -9.48
CA ILE A 483 -11.73 21.72 -10.95
C ILE A 483 -12.10 20.36 -11.54
N TRP A 484 -11.47 19.28 -11.07
CA TRP A 484 -11.74 17.94 -11.58
C TRP A 484 -13.13 17.44 -11.18
N HIS A 485 -13.60 17.73 -9.97
CA HIS A 485 -14.97 17.43 -9.55
C HIS A 485 -16.00 18.11 -10.47
N SER A 486 -15.84 19.41 -10.73
CA SER A 486 -16.74 20.18 -11.61
C SER A 486 -16.74 19.63 -13.04
N ARG A 487 -15.57 19.33 -13.60
CA ARG A 487 -15.42 18.73 -14.93
C ARG A 487 -16.08 17.35 -15.02
N ALA A 488 -15.84 16.48 -14.04
CA ALA A 488 -16.43 15.16 -14.02
C ALA A 488 -17.96 15.21 -13.94
N ARG A 489 -18.51 16.06 -13.05
CA ARG A 489 -19.97 16.25 -12.93
C ARG A 489 -20.58 16.84 -14.21
N SER A 490 -19.92 17.80 -14.83
CA SER A 490 -20.38 18.39 -16.11
C SER A 490 -20.45 17.33 -17.22
N ARG A 491 -19.40 16.52 -17.38
CA ARG A 491 -19.37 15.43 -18.36
C ARG A 491 -20.43 14.38 -18.08
N LEU A 492 -20.62 13.99 -16.81
CA LEU A 492 -21.63 13.00 -16.43
C LEU A 492 -23.06 13.51 -16.71
N ARG A 493 -23.35 14.81 -16.48
CA ARG A 493 -24.66 15.43 -16.78
C ARG A 493 -24.90 15.60 -18.28
N GLY A 494 -23.88 15.99 -19.04
CA GLY A 494 -23.96 16.23 -20.49
C GLY A 494 -23.94 14.95 -21.35
N GLY A 495 -23.73 13.77 -20.74
CA GLY A 495 -23.66 12.53 -21.48
C GLY A 495 -25.01 12.06 -22.06
N ARG A 496 -24.93 11.15 -23.03
CA ARG A 496 -26.12 10.62 -23.78
C ARG A 496 -27.15 10.00 -22.82
N ARG A 497 -28.39 10.49 -22.85
CA ARG A 497 -29.47 9.94 -22.05
C ARG A 497 -29.83 8.52 -22.57
N GLY A 498 -30.13 7.61 -21.62
CA GLY A 498 -30.54 6.22 -21.95
C GLY A 498 -29.34 5.25 -22.12
N ASP A 499 -28.10 5.73 -22.08
CA ASP A 499 -26.91 4.89 -22.14
C ASP A 499 -25.99 5.20 -20.92
N PRO A 500 -26.17 4.48 -19.79
CA PRO A 500 -25.39 4.70 -18.58
C PRO A 500 -23.89 4.46 -18.77
N LEU A 501 -23.50 3.46 -19.57
CA LEU A 501 -22.10 3.13 -19.83
C LEU A 501 -21.41 4.23 -20.65
N ALA A 502 -22.03 4.70 -21.73
CA ALA A 502 -21.48 5.79 -22.52
C ALA A 502 -21.36 7.10 -21.71
N ARG A 503 -22.36 7.38 -20.84
CA ARG A 503 -22.28 8.54 -19.90
C ARG A 503 -21.10 8.43 -18.97
N TRP A 504 -20.91 7.26 -18.37
CA TRP A 504 -19.78 7.00 -17.46
C TRP A 504 -18.45 7.09 -18.22
N ASN A 505 -18.32 6.45 -19.36
CA ASN A 505 -17.11 6.49 -20.19
C ASN A 505 -16.73 7.92 -20.60
N GLY A 506 -17.71 8.79 -20.86
CA GLY A 506 -17.49 10.21 -21.14
C GLY A 506 -16.97 11.02 -19.94
N ALA A 507 -17.21 10.55 -18.72
CA ALA A 507 -16.83 11.23 -17.47
C ALA A 507 -15.65 10.57 -16.75
N VAL A 508 -15.25 9.33 -17.08
CA VAL A 508 -14.31 8.52 -16.30
C VAL A 508 -12.93 9.18 -16.15
N THR A 509 -12.38 9.79 -17.21
CA THR A 509 -11.06 10.43 -17.13
C THR A 509 -11.04 11.59 -16.12
N PRO A 510 -11.90 12.61 -16.20
CA PRO A 510 -11.92 13.65 -15.16
C PRO A 510 -12.34 13.13 -13.78
N ALA A 511 -13.09 12.03 -13.70
CA ALA A 511 -13.46 11.39 -12.44
C ALA A 511 -12.25 10.73 -11.77
N LEU A 512 -11.39 10.07 -12.53
CA LEU A 512 -10.14 9.49 -12.01
C LEU A 512 -9.15 10.58 -11.59
N ASN A 513 -9.06 11.68 -12.35
CA ASN A 513 -8.25 12.84 -11.95
C ASN A 513 -8.77 13.51 -10.67
N LEU A 514 -10.09 13.47 -10.42
CA LEU A 514 -10.66 13.91 -9.14
C LEU A 514 -10.15 13.03 -7.98
N VAL A 515 -10.15 11.70 -8.14
CA VAL A 515 -9.65 10.77 -7.11
C VAL A 515 -8.17 11.02 -6.85
N GLU A 516 -7.38 11.24 -7.89
CA GLU A 516 -5.95 11.56 -7.79
C GLU A 516 -5.73 12.88 -7.05
N ALA A 517 -6.44 13.94 -7.42
CA ALA A 517 -6.37 15.24 -6.75
C ALA A 517 -6.76 15.13 -5.27
N HIS A 518 -7.80 14.33 -4.96
CA HIS A 518 -8.24 14.07 -3.59
C HIS A 518 -7.13 13.44 -2.75
N VAL A 519 -6.51 12.37 -3.23
CA VAL A 519 -5.45 11.69 -2.47
C VAL A 519 -4.20 12.56 -2.33
N HIS A 520 -3.82 13.33 -3.35
CA HIS A 520 -2.70 14.27 -3.27
C HIS A 520 -2.93 15.35 -2.21
N ARG A 521 -4.12 15.94 -2.18
CA ARG A 521 -4.51 16.92 -1.16
C ARG A 521 -4.48 16.32 0.24
N ARG A 522 -5.02 15.10 0.43
CA ARG A 522 -5.02 14.39 1.72
C ARG A 522 -3.60 14.05 2.18
N ALA A 523 -2.73 13.61 1.26
CA ALA A 523 -1.32 13.31 1.55
C ALA A 523 -0.53 14.57 1.94
N ALA A 524 -0.70 15.66 1.20
CA ALA A 524 -0.11 16.96 1.52
C ALA A 524 -0.60 17.48 2.89
N GLN A 525 -1.90 17.36 3.17
CA GLN A 525 -2.49 17.77 4.46
C GLN A 525 -1.93 16.94 5.61
N ALA A 526 -1.79 15.61 5.45
CA ALA A 526 -1.21 14.75 6.48
C ALA A 526 0.24 15.14 6.79
N LEU A 527 1.04 15.45 5.76
CA LEU A 527 2.42 15.90 5.91
C LEU A 527 2.49 17.30 6.56
N LEU A 528 1.64 18.24 6.15
CA LEU A 528 1.57 19.58 6.75
C LEU A 528 1.16 19.52 8.22
N THR A 529 0.17 18.71 8.56
CA THR A 529 -0.27 18.49 9.95
C THR A 529 0.86 17.90 10.79
N ALA A 530 1.60 16.95 10.23
CA ALA A 530 2.75 16.35 10.88
C ALA A 530 3.88 17.35 11.11
N ALA A 531 4.11 18.29 10.18
CA ALA A 531 5.11 19.34 10.30
C ALA A 531 4.87 20.30 11.48
N GLY A 532 3.65 20.36 12.01
CA GLY A 532 3.33 21.13 13.22
C GLY A 532 3.70 20.46 14.53
N ARG A 533 4.01 19.15 14.54
CA ARG A 533 4.19 18.33 15.76
C ARG A 533 5.58 18.40 16.40
N PRO A 534 6.72 18.49 15.65
CA PRO A 534 8.03 18.48 16.27
C PRO A 534 8.24 19.69 17.19
N SER A 535 8.86 19.45 18.35
CA SER A 535 9.38 20.51 19.21
C SER A 535 10.64 21.15 18.62
N ASP A 536 11.45 20.36 17.92
CA ASP A 536 12.67 20.82 17.26
C ASP A 536 12.33 21.71 16.05
N PRO A 537 12.81 22.97 16.03
CA PRO A 537 12.55 23.90 14.92
C PRO A 537 13.12 23.43 13.58
N GLN A 538 14.25 22.70 13.59
CA GLN A 538 14.89 22.19 12.39
C GLN A 538 14.11 21.05 11.76
N ALA A 539 13.66 20.07 12.57
CA ALA A 539 12.79 19.00 12.11
C ALA A 539 11.49 19.56 11.50
N ARG A 540 10.93 20.62 12.13
CA ARG A 540 9.76 21.34 11.64
C ARG A 540 10.00 21.99 10.28
N ALA A 541 11.14 22.68 10.12
CA ALA A 541 11.51 23.32 8.86
C ALA A 541 11.71 22.30 7.74
N VAL A 542 12.39 21.17 8.03
CA VAL A 542 12.60 20.09 7.07
C VAL A 542 11.28 19.46 6.62
N LEU A 543 10.34 19.19 7.54
CA LEU A 543 9.03 18.66 7.18
C LEU A 543 8.19 19.66 6.35
N ARG A 544 8.27 20.96 6.62
CA ARG A 544 7.64 21.99 5.80
C ARG A 544 8.24 22.03 4.39
N CYS A 545 9.57 21.87 4.28
CA CYS A 545 10.25 21.83 2.99
C CYS A 545 9.86 20.56 2.19
N LEU A 546 9.72 19.40 2.84
CA LEU A 546 9.18 18.17 2.22
C LEU A 546 7.73 18.37 1.74
N HIS A 547 6.90 19.04 2.55
CA HIS A 547 5.54 19.40 2.15
C HIS A 547 5.55 20.30 0.92
N ALA A 548 6.36 21.37 0.93
CA ALA A 548 6.47 22.29 -0.19
C ALA A 548 6.90 21.55 -1.47
N LEU A 549 7.97 20.73 -1.41
CA LEU A 549 8.43 19.96 -2.56
C LEU A 549 7.34 19.02 -3.09
N PHE A 550 6.65 18.29 -2.21
CA PHE A 550 5.55 17.41 -2.60
C PHE A 550 4.41 18.18 -3.26
N ALA A 551 3.92 19.26 -2.63
CA ALA A 551 2.79 20.05 -3.11
C ALA A 551 3.10 20.80 -4.41
N LEU A 552 4.28 21.43 -4.52
CA LEU A 552 4.72 22.15 -5.73
C LEU A 552 4.72 21.25 -6.97
N ARG A 553 5.16 20.01 -6.85
CA ARG A 553 5.15 19.05 -7.94
C ARG A 553 3.73 18.76 -8.44
N GLN A 554 2.75 18.66 -7.52
CA GLN A 554 1.35 18.48 -7.88
C GLN A 554 0.77 19.77 -8.50
N VAL A 555 1.05 20.92 -7.92
CA VAL A 555 0.63 22.23 -8.45
C VAL A 555 1.20 22.44 -9.86
N LYS A 556 2.47 22.12 -10.09
CA LYS A 556 3.13 22.22 -11.39
C LYS A 556 2.45 21.35 -12.46
N ALA A 557 2.05 20.11 -12.10
CA ALA A 557 1.32 19.21 -13.00
C ALA A 557 -0.05 19.77 -13.43
N HIS A 558 -0.65 20.64 -12.61
CA HIS A 558 -1.96 21.26 -12.86
C HIS A 558 -1.90 22.77 -13.06
N SER A 559 -0.70 23.32 -13.33
CA SER A 559 -0.48 24.78 -13.42
C SER A 559 -1.35 25.45 -14.47
N GLY A 560 -1.56 24.80 -15.64
CA GLY A 560 -2.44 25.31 -16.68
C GLY A 560 -3.91 25.42 -16.25
N ASP A 561 -4.41 24.42 -15.53
CA ASP A 561 -5.79 24.41 -15.02
C ASP A 561 -6.00 25.48 -13.93
N LEU A 562 -5.03 25.61 -13.03
CA LEU A 562 -5.04 26.60 -11.96
C LEU A 562 -4.92 28.03 -12.50
N LEU A 563 -4.09 28.26 -13.52
CA LEU A 563 -3.98 29.55 -14.22
C LEU A 563 -5.31 29.90 -14.91
N ALA A 564 -5.91 28.98 -15.65
CA ALA A 564 -7.19 29.18 -16.31
C ALA A 564 -8.35 29.45 -15.32
N ALA A 565 -8.26 28.90 -14.11
CA ALA A 565 -9.22 29.15 -13.04
C ALA A 565 -8.91 30.43 -12.23
N GLY A 566 -7.87 31.20 -12.58
CA GLY A 566 -7.45 32.41 -11.88
C GLY A 566 -6.91 32.14 -10.47
N ARG A 567 -6.42 30.92 -10.19
CA ARG A 567 -5.86 30.51 -8.89
C ARG A 567 -4.33 30.62 -8.84
N LEU A 568 -3.68 30.65 -10.01
CA LEU A 568 -2.27 31.03 -10.21
C LEU A 568 -2.18 32.27 -11.10
N THR A 569 -1.12 33.06 -10.92
CA THR A 569 -0.73 34.13 -11.86
C THR A 569 0.31 33.57 -12.85
N ALA A 570 0.54 34.29 -13.95
CA ALA A 570 1.62 33.97 -14.89
C ALA A 570 3.00 33.98 -14.19
N ASP A 571 3.22 34.94 -13.27
CA ASP A 571 4.45 35.04 -12.49
C ASP A 571 4.65 33.81 -11.59
N HIS A 572 3.57 33.29 -10.95
CA HIS A 572 3.64 32.03 -10.18
C HIS A 572 4.06 30.88 -11.06
N VAL A 573 3.50 30.74 -12.27
CA VAL A 573 3.84 29.65 -13.19
C VAL A 573 5.32 29.74 -13.61
N GLN A 574 5.84 30.94 -13.84
CA GLN A 574 7.25 31.13 -14.15
C GLN A 574 8.18 30.81 -12.97
N GLN A 575 7.75 31.06 -11.74
CA GLN A 575 8.53 30.82 -10.52
C GLN A 575 8.52 29.34 -10.08
N LEU A 576 7.53 28.52 -10.51
CA LEU A 576 7.40 27.14 -10.08
C LEU A 576 8.69 26.30 -10.18
N PRO A 577 9.46 26.34 -11.30
CA PRO A 577 10.71 25.60 -11.40
C PRO A 577 11.74 26.03 -10.35
N ASP A 578 11.90 27.34 -10.13
CA ASP A 578 12.92 27.88 -9.22
C ASP A 578 12.58 27.56 -7.77
N VAL A 579 11.31 27.64 -7.39
CA VAL A 579 10.86 27.31 -6.03
C VAL A 579 10.98 25.81 -5.75
N GLU A 580 10.64 24.94 -6.72
CA GLU A 580 10.87 23.50 -6.64
C GLU A 580 12.37 23.20 -6.47
N GLU A 581 13.21 23.90 -7.24
CA GLU A 581 14.66 23.78 -7.20
C GLU A 581 15.23 24.16 -5.83
N ALA A 582 14.80 25.29 -5.28
CA ALA A 582 15.20 25.75 -3.96
C ALA A 582 14.79 24.76 -2.85
N ALA A 583 13.60 24.16 -2.96
CA ALA A 583 13.15 23.15 -2.01
C ALA A 583 14.03 21.88 -2.05
N VAL A 584 14.45 21.44 -3.24
CA VAL A 584 15.39 20.32 -3.39
C VAL A 584 16.74 20.66 -2.74
N GLU A 585 17.31 21.83 -3.04
CA GLU A 585 18.60 22.27 -2.49
C GLU A 585 18.58 22.36 -0.96
N ALA A 586 17.50 22.83 -0.38
CA ALA A 586 17.33 22.91 1.06
C ALA A 586 17.27 21.51 1.73
N LEU A 587 16.83 20.46 1.04
CA LEU A 587 16.71 19.11 1.58
C LEU A 587 17.97 18.25 1.41
N VAL A 588 18.80 18.50 0.39
CA VAL A 588 20.02 17.69 0.11
C VAL A 588 20.95 17.56 1.32
N PRO A 589 21.25 18.59 2.13
CA PRO A 589 22.08 18.48 3.31
C PRO A 589 21.56 17.48 4.37
N TYR A 590 20.24 17.21 4.34
CA TYR A 590 19.55 16.30 5.27
C TYR A 590 19.27 14.93 4.69
N SER A 591 19.74 14.64 3.47
CA SER A 591 19.38 13.44 2.70
C SER A 591 19.61 12.13 3.47
N LEU A 592 20.70 12.01 4.24
CA LEU A 592 20.95 10.85 5.10
C LEU A 592 19.98 10.82 6.29
N GLN A 593 19.82 11.93 7.01
CA GLN A 593 18.94 11.99 8.19
C GLN A 593 17.47 11.73 7.83
N LEU A 594 17.03 12.19 6.68
CA LEU A 594 15.69 11.90 6.15
C LEU A 594 15.45 10.40 5.93
N THR A 595 16.47 9.68 5.46
CA THR A 595 16.37 8.23 5.23
C THR A 595 16.77 7.39 6.43
N GLU A 596 17.61 7.88 7.35
CA GLU A 596 17.84 7.30 8.67
C GLU A 596 16.55 7.29 9.50
N ALA A 597 15.73 8.34 9.39
CA ALA A 597 14.41 8.41 10.03
C ALA A 597 13.42 7.32 9.58
N PHE A 598 13.69 6.65 8.47
CA PHE A 598 12.92 5.47 8.05
C PHE A 598 13.15 4.26 8.94
N ALA A 599 14.13 4.34 9.84
CA ALA A 599 14.46 3.31 10.83
C ALA A 599 14.65 1.92 10.20
N ALA A 600 15.27 1.89 9.01
CA ALA A 600 15.53 0.65 8.29
C ALA A 600 16.22 -0.38 9.20
N LEU A 601 15.98 -1.66 8.98
CA LEU A 601 16.50 -2.75 9.81
C LEU A 601 18.04 -2.69 9.86
N GLU A 602 18.61 -2.39 11.02
CA GLU A 602 20.05 -2.14 11.17
C GLU A 602 20.91 -3.34 10.74
N GLY A 603 20.49 -4.56 11.07
CA GLY A 603 21.15 -5.78 10.64
C GLY A 603 21.21 -5.92 9.12
N PHE A 604 20.14 -5.57 8.41
CA PHE A 604 20.10 -5.58 6.95
C PHE A 604 20.91 -4.44 6.33
N MET A 605 20.89 -3.25 6.93
CA MET A 605 21.67 -2.10 6.43
C MET A 605 23.17 -2.31 6.62
N GLY A 606 23.59 -2.81 7.78
CA GLY A 606 25.00 -3.07 8.08
C GLY A 606 25.62 -4.13 7.18
N GLU A 607 24.85 -5.14 6.83
CA GLU A 607 25.28 -6.28 6.00
C GLU A 607 24.88 -6.18 4.52
N HIS A 608 24.20 -5.10 4.13
CA HIS A 608 23.69 -4.97 2.76
C HIS A 608 24.83 -4.98 1.73
N PRO A 609 24.81 -5.86 0.71
CA PRO A 609 25.94 -6.04 -0.22
C PRO A 609 26.40 -4.75 -0.91
N MET A 610 25.48 -3.85 -1.26
CA MET A 610 25.79 -2.55 -1.87
C MET A 610 26.48 -1.57 -0.92
N LEU A 611 26.37 -1.78 0.39
CA LEU A 611 26.87 -0.87 1.40
C LEU A 611 28.15 -1.38 2.07
N ARG A 612 28.54 -2.62 1.80
CA ARG A 612 29.85 -3.15 2.22
C ARG A 612 30.95 -2.46 1.42
N ALA A 613 32.11 -2.26 2.06
CA ALA A 613 33.31 -1.88 1.31
C ALA A 613 33.57 -2.94 0.23
N PRO A 614 33.99 -2.55 -1.00
CA PRO A 614 34.29 -3.54 -2.01
C PRO A 614 35.35 -4.49 -1.47
N SER A 615 35.00 -5.77 -1.33
CA SER A 615 35.98 -6.81 -1.07
C SER A 615 37.00 -6.79 -2.21
N PRO A 616 38.31 -6.84 -1.95
CA PRO A 616 39.32 -6.72 -2.99
C PRO A 616 39.29 -7.86 -4.00
N VAL A 617 38.47 -8.88 -3.83
CA VAL A 617 38.29 -9.97 -4.81
C VAL A 617 36.85 -10.48 -4.73
N VAL A 618 36.03 -10.17 -5.74
CA VAL A 618 35.14 -11.20 -6.24
C VAL A 618 36.06 -12.17 -6.96
N ALA A 619 36.58 -13.17 -6.26
CA ALA A 619 37.17 -14.32 -6.89
C ALA A 619 36.04 -14.93 -7.73
N LEU A 620 36.12 -14.78 -9.05
CA LEU A 620 35.37 -15.61 -9.98
C LEU A 620 35.69 -17.05 -9.57
N ALA A 621 34.73 -17.73 -8.94
CA ALA A 621 34.86 -19.16 -8.69
C ALA A 621 35.17 -19.80 -10.06
N PRO A 622 36.19 -20.66 -10.18
CA PRO A 622 36.41 -21.39 -11.41
C PRO A 622 35.16 -22.18 -11.74
N ALA A 623 34.76 -22.11 -13.03
CA ALA A 623 33.58 -22.76 -13.60
C ALA A 623 33.54 -24.27 -13.31
#